data_d44850658fe53e44761d7de3d0acb9e0
#
_entry.id   d44850658fe53e44761d7de3d0acb9e0
#
_cell.length_a   1.000
_cell.length_b   1.000
_cell.length_c   1.000
_cell.angle_alpha   90.00
_cell.angle_beta   90.00
_cell.angle_gamma   90.00
#
_symmetry.space_group_name_H-M   'P 1'
#
loop_
_entity.id
_entity.type
_entity.pdbx_description
1 polymer ?
#
loop_
_entity_poly.entity_id
_entity_poly.type
_entity_poly.pdbx_seq_one_letter_code
_entity_poly.pdbx_strand_id
1 'polypeptide(L)'
;MNYISLSQTIEPHWFWDSFPLVSQSYQDGDEFQEFGLRWAGKGFTYASAPGWHFPNKPTLDDLEINDFAGVAEVIDLSENAKSGFIAAGDFTNKIGLGPLSKLIIIKTGHASSIPIRRREYFTQTPKLAPAIAEIAAERGVRNICVDFSCDSFNSKREDFTNGIFNPNSEFRDRAHQAGLVVTENLCNLEQIKSKVFLLVLPIKGEGLSLIHISEP
;
A
#
# COMPACT_ATOMS: atom_id res chain seq x y z
N MET A 1 -18.61 -17.49 4.44
CA MET A 1 -17.28 -16.88 4.23
C MET A 1 -17.50 -15.39 4.39
N ASN A 2 -16.74 -14.70 5.23
CA ASN A 2 -16.88 -13.26 5.39
C ASN A 2 -15.76 -12.59 4.59
N TYR A 3 -16.14 -11.62 3.77
CA TYR A 3 -15.20 -10.77 3.04
C TYR A 3 -15.04 -9.44 3.76
N ILE A 4 -13.82 -8.92 3.80
CA ILE A 4 -13.47 -7.64 4.43
C ILE A 4 -12.73 -6.83 3.37
N SER A 5 -13.28 -5.65 3.04
CA SER A 5 -12.59 -4.69 2.20
C SER A 5 -11.40 -4.11 2.96
N LEU A 6 -10.22 -4.18 2.36
CA LEU A 6 -8.99 -3.61 2.90
C LEU A 6 -8.54 -2.36 2.15
N SER A 7 -9.32 -1.91 1.17
CA SER A 7 -9.02 -0.71 0.38
C SER A 7 -9.64 0.54 0.96
N GLN A 8 -8.89 1.62 0.91
CA GLN A 8 -9.37 2.98 1.20
C GLN A 8 -10.34 3.43 0.09
N THR A 9 -11.41 4.11 0.48
CA THR A 9 -12.31 4.73 -0.50
C THR A 9 -11.61 5.87 -1.23
N ILE A 10 -11.73 5.90 -2.57
CA ILE A 10 -11.25 7.03 -3.37
C ILE A 10 -12.22 8.20 -3.17
N GLU A 11 -11.72 9.30 -2.66
CA GLU A 11 -12.48 10.52 -2.40
C GLU A 11 -11.64 11.77 -2.73
N PRO A 12 -12.22 12.95 -2.87
CA PRO A 12 -11.44 14.18 -2.99
C PRO A 12 -10.44 14.31 -1.83
N HIS A 13 -9.17 14.52 -2.16
CA HIS A 13 -8.09 14.49 -1.18
C HIS A 13 -7.19 15.71 -1.30
N TRP A 14 -6.77 16.29 -0.16
CA TRP A 14 -5.94 17.50 -0.12
C TRP A 14 -4.55 17.32 -0.74
N PHE A 15 -4.08 16.07 -0.83
CA PHE A 15 -2.73 15.75 -1.30
C PHE A 15 -2.72 15.10 -2.69
N TRP A 16 -3.67 14.20 -2.96
CA TRP A 16 -3.78 13.52 -4.25
C TRP A 16 -4.82 14.20 -5.13
N ASP A 17 -4.45 14.41 -6.38
CA ASP A 17 -5.36 14.88 -7.41
C ASP A 17 -6.34 13.76 -7.79
N SER A 18 -7.38 13.61 -6.99
CA SER A 18 -8.36 12.54 -7.08
C SER A 18 -9.75 13.10 -6.98
N PHE A 19 -10.51 13.01 -8.07
CA PHE A 19 -11.90 13.45 -8.12
C PHE A 19 -12.68 12.80 -9.27
N PRO A 20 -14.00 12.61 -9.10
CA PRO A 20 -14.86 12.18 -10.18
C PRO A 20 -15.08 13.32 -11.19
N LEU A 21 -15.01 12.99 -12.48
CA LEU A 21 -15.39 13.85 -13.58
C LEU A 21 -16.80 13.43 -14.01
N VAL A 22 -17.83 14.10 -13.53
CA VAL A 22 -19.22 13.77 -13.88
C VAL A 22 -19.46 14.23 -15.32
N SER A 23 -19.80 13.28 -16.20
CA SER A 23 -20.17 13.54 -17.59
C SER A 23 -21.68 13.55 -17.80
N GLN A 24 -22.44 12.75 -17.02
CA GLN A 24 -23.89 12.69 -17.01
C GLN A 24 -24.40 12.47 -15.58
N SER A 25 -25.53 13.10 -15.23
CA SER A 25 -26.08 13.06 -13.88
C SER A 25 -27.59 13.12 -13.88
N TYR A 26 -28.25 12.28 -13.06
CA TYR A 26 -29.68 12.38 -12.79
C TYR A 26 -30.11 13.77 -12.27
N GLN A 27 -29.21 14.50 -11.59
CA GLN A 27 -29.46 15.84 -11.08
C GLN A 27 -29.58 16.86 -12.21
N ASP A 28 -28.93 16.57 -13.33
CA ASP A 28 -29.00 17.41 -14.56
C ASP A 28 -30.08 16.95 -15.53
N GLY A 29 -30.87 15.92 -15.18
CA GLY A 29 -31.98 15.39 -15.97
C GLY A 29 -31.58 14.29 -16.94
N ASP A 30 -30.38 13.75 -16.86
CA ASP A 30 -29.94 12.64 -17.69
C ASP A 30 -30.63 11.32 -17.31
N GLU A 31 -30.77 10.40 -18.26
CA GLU A 31 -31.37 9.08 -18.01
C GLU A 31 -30.49 8.12 -17.25
N PHE A 32 -29.18 8.38 -17.19
CA PHE A 32 -28.18 7.57 -16.46
C PHE A 32 -27.09 8.46 -15.89
N GLN A 33 -26.30 7.89 -15.01
CA GLN A 33 -25.15 8.55 -14.41
C GLN A 33 -23.86 7.99 -15.00
N GLU A 34 -22.99 8.86 -15.48
CA GLU A 34 -21.68 8.51 -16.00
C GLU A 34 -20.61 9.43 -15.43
N PHE A 35 -19.50 8.85 -15.04
CA PHE A 35 -18.37 9.63 -14.58
C PHE A 35 -17.04 9.00 -15.00
N GLY A 36 -16.08 9.83 -15.35
CA GLY A 36 -14.66 9.47 -15.38
C GLY A 36 -14.06 9.60 -13.99
N LEU A 37 -13.01 8.87 -13.71
CA LEU A 37 -12.26 9.00 -12.48
C LEU A 37 -10.83 9.44 -12.81
N ARG A 38 -10.45 10.60 -12.30
CA ARG A 38 -9.06 11.02 -12.26
C ARG A 38 -8.51 10.74 -10.86
N TRP A 39 -7.41 9.99 -10.77
CA TRP A 39 -6.75 9.72 -9.49
C TRP A 39 -5.24 9.64 -9.66
N ALA A 40 -4.52 9.94 -8.58
CA ALA A 40 -3.10 9.67 -8.50
C ALA A 40 -2.89 8.16 -8.35
N GLY A 41 -2.11 7.52 -9.23
CA GLY A 41 -1.85 6.08 -9.18
C GLY A 41 -1.28 5.61 -7.85
N LYS A 42 -0.64 6.51 -7.11
CA LYS A 42 -0.10 6.32 -5.75
C LYS A 42 -1.06 6.78 -4.64
N GLY A 43 -2.31 7.07 -4.98
CA GLY A 43 -3.30 7.50 -4.00
C GLY A 43 -4.04 6.34 -3.36
N PHE A 44 -4.47 6.52 -2.11
CA PHE A 44 -5.28 5.56 -1.36
C PHE A 44 -4.59 4.20 -1.21
N THR A 45 -5.29 3.08 -1.38
CA THR A 45 -4.67 1.76 -1.38
C THR A 45 -4.13 1.45 -2.77
N TYR A 46 -2.85 1.17 -2.87
CA TYR A 46 -2.18 0.92 -4.15
C TYR A 46 -1.07 -0.11 -4.01
N ALA A 47 -0.73 -0.76 -5.13
CA ALA A 47 0.42 -1.63 -5.24
C ALA A 47 1.50 -0.96 -6.10
N SER A 48 2.75 -1.13 -5.71
CA SER A 48 3.92 -0.71 -6.48
C SER A 48 4.84 -1.89 -6.78
N ALA A 49 5.23 -2.03 -8.05
CA ALA A 49 6.16 -3.04 -8.52
C ALA A 49 7.60 -2.51 -8.58
N PRO A 50 8.60 -3.39 -8.63
CA PRO A 50 10.01 -3.00 -8.73
C PRO A 50 10.33 -2.03 -9.87
N GLY A 51 9.65 -2.15 -11.02
CA GLY A 51 9.80 -1.28 -12.19
C GLY A 51 9.51 0.20 -11.92
N TRP A 52 8.86 0.51 -10.80
CA TRP A 52 8.63 1.90 -10.42
C TRP A 52 9.94 2.68 -10.11
N HIS A 53 10.90 2.05 -9.45
CA HIS A 53 12.20 2.67 -9.12
C HIS A 53 13.35 2.17 -10.00
N PHE A 54 13.20 1.01 -10.59
CA PHE A 54 14.25 0.33 -11.32
C PHE A 54 13.78 0.01 -12.75
N PRO A 55 14.18 0.80 -13.76
CA PRO A 55 13.66 0.70 -15.14
C PRO A 55 13.78 -0.69 -15.79
N ASN A 56 14.70 -1.52 -15.31
CA ASN A 56 14.94 -2.88 -15.84
C ASN A 56 14.30 -3.98 -14.97
N LYS A 57 13.43 -3.61 -14.04
CA LYS A 57 12.70 -4.55 -13.18
C LYS A 57 11.25 -4.68 -13.65
N PRO A 58 10.55 -5.76 -13.25
CA PRO A 58 9.16 -5.98 -13.62
C PRO A 58 8.22 -4.84 -13.24
N THR A 59 7.30 -4.53 -14.14
CA THR A 59 6.11 -3.70 -13.90
C THR A 59 4.96 -4.58 -13.41
N LEU A 60 3.79 -4.00 -13.10
CA LEU A 60 2.65 -4.78 -12.57
C LEU A 60 2.07 -5.77 -13.58
N ASP A 61 2.14 -5.46 -14.85
CA ASP A 61 1.67 -6.30 -15.96
C ASP A 61 2.64 -7.44 -16.31
N ASP A 62 3.90 -7.37 -15.88
CA ASP A 62 4.88 -8.45 -16.00
C ASP A 62 4.76 -9.51 -14.88
N LEU A 63 4.02 -9.21 -13.81
CA LEU A 63 3.92 -10.08 -12.64
C LEU A 63 2.77 -11.08 -12.77
N GLU A 64 2.90 -12.20 -12.06
CA GLU A 64 1.87 -13.24 -12.08
C GLU A 64 0.76 -12.94 -11.07
N ILE A 65 -0.46 -13.40 -11.36
CA ILE A 65 -1.59 -13.27 -10.43
C ILE A 65 -1.30 -13.89 -9.06
N ASN A 66 -0.47 -14.92 -8.99
CA ASN A 66 -0.05 -15.57 -7.75
C ASN A 66 0.85 -14.70 -6.85
N ASP A 67 1.35 -13.57 -7.36
CA ASP A 67 2.06 -12.56 -6.56
C ASP A 67 1.09 -11.59 -5.87
N PHE A 68 -0.19 -11.68 -6.22
CA PHE A 68 -1.26 -10.81 -5.74
C PHE A 68 -2.39 -11.55 -5.03
N ALA A 69 -2.46 -12.86 -5.14
CA ALA A 69 -3.57 -13.65 -4.58
C ALA A 69 -3.06 -14.89 -3.84
N GLY A 70 -3.61 -15.16 -2.66
CA GLY A 70 -3.24 -16.34 -1.90
C GLY A 70 -3.40 -16.17 -0.39
N VAL A 71 -2.90 -17.17 0.34
CA VAL A 71 -2.86 -17.07 1.80
C VAL A 71 -1.82 -16.04 2.22
N ALA A 72 -2.26 -15.04 2.96
CA ALA A 72 -1.39 -14.01 3.57
C ALA A 72 -1.24 -14.25 5.08
N GLU A 73 -0.03 -14.12 5.58
CA GLU A 73 0.26 -14.11 7.01
C GLU A 73 0.17 -12.68 7.56
N VAL A 74 -0.54 -12.52 8.68
CA VAL A 74 -0.65 -11.23 9.36
C VAL A 74 0.41 -11.17 10.46
N ILE A 75 1.33 -10.21 10.34
CA ILE A 75 2.41 -9.95 11.30
C ILE A 75 2.04 -8.68 12.05
N ASP A 76 1.54 -8.85 13.27
CA ASP A 76 1.07 -7.73 14.10
C ASP A 76 2.25 -7.09 14.84
N LEU A 77 2.60 -5.89 14.39
CA LEU A 77 3.66 -5.03 14.93
C LEU A 77 3.09 -3.73 15.53
N SER A 78 1.81 -3.71 15.90
CA SER A 78 1.12 -2.51 16.39
C SER A 78 1.80 -1.93 17.63
N GLU A 79 2.30 -2.77 18.54
CA GLU A 79 3.02 -2.30 19.73
C GLU A 79 4.38 -1.70 19.38
N ASN A 80 5.10 -2.30 18.43
CA ASN A 80 6.42 -1.82 17.99
C ASN A 80 6.30 -0.49 17.22
N ALA A 81 5.21 -0.32 16.45
CA ALA A 81 4.93 0.88 15.67
C ALA A 81 4.76 2.16 16.53
N LYS A 82 4.42 2.02 17.81
CA LYS A 82 4.26 3.16 18.74
C LYS A 82 5.55 3.98 18.91
N SER A 83 6.70 3.40 18.67
CA SER A 83 8.00 4.10 18.68
C SER A 83 8.25 4.96 17.44
N GLY A 84 7.41 4.82 16.40
CA GLY A 84 7.60 5.44 15.08
C GLY A 84 8.62 4.73 14.18
N PHE A 85 9.34 3.73 14.70
CA PHE A 85 10.31 2.93 13.95
C PHE A 85 10.22 1.46 14.36
N ILE A 86 10.13 0.58 13.37
CA ILE A 86 10.08 -0.87 13.53
C ILE A 86 11.41 -1.45 13.07
N ALA A 87 12.16 -1.98 14.00
CA ALA A 87 13.47 -2.60 13.74
C ALA A 87 13.32 -3.99 13.10
N ALA A 88 14.36 -4.45 12.41
CA ALA A 88 14.40 -5.81 11.85
C ALA A 88 14.21 -6.88 12.92
N GLY A 89 14.74 -6.66 14.13
CA GLY A 89 14.55 -7.54 15.28
C GLY A 89 13.10 -7.67 15.72
N ASP A 90 12.31 -6.60 15.65
CA ASP A 90 10.89 -6.63 15.96
C ASP A 90 10.13 -7.57 15.00
N PHE A 91 10.45 -7.46 13.71
CA PHE A 91 9.87 -8.31 12.68
C PHE A 91 10.29 -9.78 12.86
N THR A 92 11.59 -10.06 13.02
CA THR A 92 12.10 -11.43 13.16
C THR A 92 11.58 -12.13 14.41
N ASN A 93 11.34 -11.42 15.50
CA ASN A 93 10.76 -11.96 16.73
C ASN A 93 9.28 -12.39 16.55
N LYS A 94 8.58 -11.89 15.52
CA LYS A 94 7.17 -12.22 15.25
C LYS A 94 6.99 -13.32 14.22
N ILE A 95 7.99 -13.56 13.38
CA ILE A 95 7.98 -14.61 12.37
C ILE A 95 8.74 -15.85 12.88
N GLY A 96 8.29 -17.04 12.50
CA GLY A 96 9.01 -18.29 12.80
C GLY A 96 10.30 -18.44 11.99
N LEU A 97 10.99 -19.57 12.16
CA LEU A 97 12.23 -19.88 11.45
C LEU A 97 12.02 -20.37 10.00
N GLY A 98 10.79 -20.79 9.64
CA GLY A 98 10.47 -21.36 8.33
C GLY A 98 10.21 -20.30 7.26
N PRO A 99 9.86 -20.76 6.02
CA PRO A 99 9.44 -19.87 4.97
C PRO A 99 8.13 -19.16 5.34
N LEU A 100 7.96 -17.96 4.84
CA LEU A 100 6.72 -17.19 4.95
C LEU A 100 5.79 -17.48 3.76
N SER A 101 4.52 -17.10 3.90
CA SER A 101 3.63 -17.03 2.75
C SER A 101 4.13 -16.03 1.72
N LYS A 102 3.80 -16.22 0.43
CA LYS A 102 4.16 -15.27 -0.63
C LYS A 102 3.63 -13.86 -0.36
N LEU A 103 2.51 -13.76 0.32
CA LEU A 103 1.91 -12.50 0.75
C LEU A 103 2.02 -12.40 2.28
N ILE A 104 2.43 -11.24 2.76
CA ILE A 104 2.39 -10.90 4.18
C ILE A 104 1.71 -9.56 4.38
N ILE A 105 1.03 -9.42 5.52
CA ILE A 105 0.44 -8.16 5.96
C ILE A 105 1.16 -7.72 7.23
N ILE A 106 1.86 -6.61 7.18
CA ILE A 106 2.43 -5.97 8.36
C ILE A 106 1.38 -5.00 8.90
N LYS A 107 0.78 -5.38 10.02
CA LYS A 107 -0.24 -4.60 10.72
C LYS A 107 0.41 -3.74 11.78
N THR A 108 0.21 -2.42 11.68
CA THR A 108 0.74 -1.43 12.63
C THR A 108 -0.33 -0.72 13.43
N GLY A 109 -1.60 -0.79 13.00
CA GLY A 109 -2.71 -0.05 13.58
C GLY A 109 -2.74 1.42 13.17
N HIS A 110 -1.88 1.84 12.24
CA HIS A 110 -1.77 3.23 11.80
C HIS A 110 -3.07 3.71 11.13
N ALA A 111 -3.56 2.97 10.11
CA ALA A 111 -4.78 3.33 9.40
C ALA A 111 -6.03 3.33 10.30
N SER A 112 -6.06 2.49 11.33
CA SER A 112 -7.15 2.45 12.30
C SER A 112 -7.11 3.64 13.27
N SER A 113 -5.91 4.20 13.51
CA SER A 113 -5.70 5.29 14.47
C SER A 113 -5.81 6.66 13.83
N ILE A 114 -5.37 6.81 12.59
CA ILE A 114 -5.29 8.10 11.89
C ILE A 114 -5.94 7.96 10.51
N PRO A 115 -7.07 8.66 10.25
CA PRO A 115 -7.70 8.66 8.94
C PRO A 115 -6.77 9.17 7.83
N ILE A 116 -6.78 8.52 6.66
CA ILE A 116 -5.89 8.82 5.53
C ILE A 116 -6.00 10.27 5.03
N ARG A 117 -7.17 10.91 5.22
CA ARG A 117 -7.39 12.32 4.85
C ARG A 117 -6.68 13.33 5.76
N ARG A 118 -6.10 12.89 6.88
CA ARG A 118 -5.37 13.77 7.80
C ARG A 118 -3.89 13.87 7.41
N ARG A 119 -3.30 15.05 7.61
CA ARG A 119 -1.86 15.25 7.39
C ARG A 119 -1.01 14.38 8.30
N GLU A 120 -1.50 14.12 9.52
CA GLU A 120 -0.85 13.27 10.52
C GLU A 120 -0.64 11.85 10.01
N TYR A 121 -1.51 11.35 9.13
CA TYR A 121 -1.35 10.04 8.50
C TYR A 121 0.00 9.90 7.80
N PHE A 122 0.48 10.97 7.18
CA PHE A 122 1.73 10.98 6.42
C PHE A 122 2.92 11.50 7.24
N THR A 123 2.69 12.32 8.27
CA THR A 123 3.78 12.89 9.09
C THR A 123 4.12 12.02 10.29
N GLN A 124 3.20 11.15 10.73
CA GLN A 124 3.37 10.21 11.84
C GLN A 124 3.42 8.75 11.37
N THR A 125 3.61 8.54 10.07
CA THR A 125 3.69 7.19 9.51
C THR A 125 4.85 6.42 10.15
N PRO A 126 4.65 5.14 10.56
CA PRO A 126 5.73 4.33 11.08
C PRO A 126 6.73 4.02 9.97
N LYS A 127 8.00 3.86 10.34
CA LYS A 127 9.07 3.50 9.42
C LYS A 127 9.49 2.06 9.66
N LEU A 128 9.66 1.31 8.61
CA LEU A 128 10.24 -0.03 8.66
C LEU A 128 11.75 0.02 8.39
N ALA A 129 12.52 -0.74 9.14
CA ALA A 129 13.93 -0.95 8.81
C ALA A 129 14.05 -1.60 7.41
N PRO A 130 14.93 -1.10 6.51
CA PRO A 130 15.11 -1.64 5.16
C PRO A 130 15.41 -3.15 5.14
N ALA A 131 16.15 -3.65 6.13
CA ALA A 131 16.48 -5.07 6.28
C ALA A 131 15.24 -5.99 6.40
N ILE A 132 14.08 -5.48 6.80
CA ILE A 132 12.83 -6.25 6.82
C ILE A 132 12.47 -6.74 5.42
N ALA A 133 12.68 -5.91 4.40
CA ALA A 133 12.42 -6.28 3.01
C ALA A 133 13.33 -7.42 2.53
N GLU A 134 14.61 -7.38 2.89
CA GLU A 134 15.58 -8.41 2.55
C GLU A 134 15.23 -9.74 3.24
N ILE A 135 14.96 -9.69 4.55
CA ILE A 135 14.55 -10.87 5.33
C ILE A 135 13.26 -11.49 4.75
N ALA A 136 12.27 -10.65 4.37
CA ALA A 136 11.03 -11.13 3.77
C ALA A 136 11.30 -11.82 2.42
N ALA A 137 12.12 -11.23 1.56
CA ALA A 137 12.50 -11.81 0.27
C ALA A 137 13.22 -13.17 0.42
N GLU A 138 14.17 -13.27 1.33
CA GLU A 138 14.88 -14.51 1.65
C GLU A 138 13.95 -15.62 2.18
N ARG A 139 12.83 -15.23 2.80
CA ARG A 139 11.80 -16.15 3.31
C ARG A 139 10.71 -16.49 2.29
N GLY A 140 10.84 -16.04 1.02
CA GLY A 140 9.94 -16.38 -0.07
C GLY A 140 8.75 -15.45 -0.26
N VAL A 141 8.71 -14.32 0.44
CA VAL A 141 7.68 -13.29 0.23
C VAL A 141 7.80 -12.70 -1.17
N ARG A 142 6.68 -12.33 -1.77
CA ARG A 142 6.57 -11.65 -3.06
C ARG A 142 5.86 -10.30 -2.94
N ASN A 143 4.94 -10.18 -1.99
CA ASN A 143 4.19 -8.95 -1.77
C ASN A 143 4.11 -8.65 -0.27
N ILE A 144 4.56 -7.46 0.11
CA ILE A 144 4.43 -6.93 1.47
C ILE A 144 3.32 -5.90 1.47
N CYS A 145 2.27 -6.16 2.25
CA CYS A 145 1.14 -5.26 2.42
C CYS A 145 1.25 -4.53 3.76
N VAL A 146 1.00 -3.22 3.77
CA VAL A 146 1.10 -2.39 4.97
C VAL A 146 -0.11 -1.46 5.12
N ASP A 147 -0.47 -1.10 6.36
CA ASP A 147 -1.59 -0.23 6.71
C ASP A 147 -1.18 1.25 6.86
N PHE A 148 -0.13 1.65 6.20
CA PHE A 148 0.38 3.03 6.21
C PHE A 148 1.04 3.37 4.88
N SER A 149 1.35 4.67 4.67
CA SER A 149 2.17 5.10 3.55
C SER A 149 3.65 4.92 3.88
N CYS A 150 4.38 4.23 3.02
CA CYS A 150 5.84 4.13 3.14
C CYS A 150 6.53 5.50 2.93
N ASP A 151 5.85 6.46 2.31
CA ASP A 151 6.36 7.80 2.16
C ASP A 151 6.09 8.62 3.42
N SER A 152 7.13 9.20 3.98
CA SER A 152 7.01 10.12 5.08
C SER A 152 7.25 11.56 4.62
N PHE A 153 6.36 12.47 5.03
CA PHE A 153 6.56 13.89 4.82
C PHE A 153 7.38 14.49 5.95
N ASN A 154 8.40 15.24 5.60
CA ASN A 154 9.06 16.08 6.59
C ASN A 154 8.13 17.27 6.89
N SER A 155 7.67 17.41 8.13
CA SER A 155 6.76 18.46 8.58
C SER A 155 7.27 19.91 8.33
N LYS A 156 8.52 20.07 7.94
CA LYS A 156 9.16 21.37 7.65
C LYS A 156 9.02 21.83 6.20
N ARG A 157 8.46 21.01 5.30
CA ARG A 157 8.30 21.40 3.90
C ARG A 157 6.88 21.92 3.67
N GLU A 158 6.72 23.24 3.74
CA GLU A 158 5.49 23.99 3.43
C GLU A 158 5.13 23.96 1.92
N ASP A 159 5.97 23.38 1.07
CA ASP A 159 5.82 23.40 -0.39
C ASP A 159 5.17 22.12 -0.95
N PHE A 160 3.91 21.88 -0.58
CA PHE A 160 3.08 20.90 -1.28
C PHE A 160 2.57 21.39 -2.65
N THR A 161 2.81 22.66 -2.98
CA THR A 161 2.23 23.32 -4.16
C THR A 161 2.95 23.01 -5.46
N ASN A 162 4.17 22.48 -5.46
CA ASN A 162 4.97 22.28 -6.67
C ASN A 162 5.10 20.84 -7.13
N GLY A 163 4.28 19.90 -6.62
CA GLY A 163 4.16 18.55 -7.20
C GLY A 163 5.44 17.69 -7.20
N ILE A 164 6.55 18.18 -6.65
CA ILE A 164 7.79 17.42 -6.53
C ILE A 164 7.73 16.63 -5.23
N PHE A 165 7.03 15.53 -5.32
CA PHE A 165 7.05 14.49 -4.32
C PHE A 165 8.38 13.73 -4.44
N ASN A 166 9.22 13.82 -3.44
CA ASN A 166 10.39 12.94 -3.34
C ASN A 166 10.01 11.73 -2.48
N PRO A 167 9.62 10.60 -3.10
CA PRO A 167 9.25 9.39 -2.39
C PRO A 167 10.52 8.81 -1.78
N ASN A 168 10.78 9.12 -0.53
CA ASN A 168 12.00 8.68 0.16
C ASN A 168 11.65 7.61 1.19
N SER A 169 11.45 6.39 0.72
CA SER A 169 11.28 5.22 1.57
C SER A 169 12.38 4.22 1.30
N GLU A 170 13.42 4.21 2.14
CA GLU A 170 14.51 3.24 2.06
C GLU A 170 13.98 1.79 2.14
N PHE A 171 12.92 1.55 2.91
CA PHE A 171 12.28 0.23 3.00
C PHE A 171 11.70 -0.19 1.65
N ARG A 172 10.89 0.68 1.00
CA ARG A 172 10.27 0.36 -0.28
C ARG A 172 11.31 0.21 -1.39
N ASP A 173 12.33 1.06 -1.40
CA ASP A 173 13.42 0.98 -2.37
C ASP A 173 14.14 -0.36 -2.22
N ARG A 174 14.42 -0.79 -1.00
CA ARG A 174 15.04 -2.08 -0.72
C ARG A 174 14.13 -3.25 -1.09
N ALA A 175 12.82 -3.13 -0.85
CA ALA A 175 11.84 -4.13 -1.27
C ALA A 175 11.80 -4.29 -2.79
N HIS A 176 11.72 -3.19 -3.53
CA HIS A 176 11.76 -3.22 -5.00
C HIS A 176 13.11 -3.73 -5.53
N GLN A 177 14.23 -3.38 -4.88
CA GLN A 177 15.54 -3.94 -5.23
C GLN A 177 15.59 -5.45 -5.05
N ALA A 178 14.94 -5.97 -4.00
CA ALA A 178 14.80 -7.40 -3.73
C ALA A 178 13.74 -8.11 -4.60
N GLY A 179 13.03 -7.38 -5.49
CA GLY A 179 12.02 -7.94 -6.38
C GLY A 179 10.64 -8.10 -5.77
N LEU A 180 10.37 -7.43 -4.63
CA LEU A 180 9.08 -7.49 -3.95
C LEU A 180 8.11 -6.41 -4.47
N VAL A 181 6.84 -6.76 -4.50
CA VAL A 181 5.73 -5.80 -4.59
C VAL A 181 5.51 -5.20 -3.19
N VAL A 182 5.17 -3.92 -3.13
CA VAL A 182 4.72 -3.27 -1.89
C VAL A 182 3.31 -2.74 -2.10
N THR A 183 2.38 -3.19 -1.26
CA THR A 183 0.99 -2.75 -1.24
C THR A 183 0.76 -1.88 -0.01
N GLU A 184 0.36 -0.63 -0.20
CA GLU A 184 0.33 0.38 0.85
C GLU A 184 -1.10 0.86 1.16
N ASN A 185 -1.27 1.44 2.35
CA ASN A 185 -2.49 2.08 2.82
C ASN A 185 -3.67 1.13 2.96
N LEU A 186 -3.46 -0.11 3.39
CA LEU A 186 -4.56 -1.00 3.74
C LEU A 186 -5.34 -0.41 4.93
N CYS A 187 -6.65 -0.68 4.96
CA CYS A 187 -7.51 -0.33 6.10
C CYS A 187 -8.19 -1.58 6.68
N ASN A 188 -8.96 -1.41 7.75
CA ASN A 188 -9.76 -2.46 8.39
C ASN A 188 -8.96 -3.68 8.90
N LEU A 189 -7.66 -3.53 9.11
CA LEU A 189 -6.79 -4.63 9.57
C LEU A 189 -7.11 -5.06 11.02
N GLU A 190 -7.84 -4.26 11.79
CA GLU A 190 -8.34 -4.65 13.13
C GLU A 190 -9.33 -5.81 13.06
N GLN A 191 -9.97 -6.04 11.90
CA GLN A 191 -10.93 -7.11 11.68
C GLN A 191 -10.27 -8.46 11.36
N ILE A 192 -8.95 -8.47 11.10
CA ILE A 192 -8.20 -9.69 10.77
C ILE A 192 -7.18 -10.02 11.86
N LYS A 193 -6.94 -11.32 12.12
CA LYS A 193 -6.14 -11.75 13.28
C LYS A 193 -4.85 -12.48 12.94
N SER A 194 -4.88 -13.43 11.99
CA SER A 194 -3.73 -14.31 11.77
C SER A 194 -3.47 -14.56 10.28
N LYS A 195 -4.09 -15.57 9.69
CA LYS A 195 -3.99 -15.88 8.26
C LYS A 195 -5.32 -15.57 7.58
N VAL A 196 -5.24 -14.97 6.41
CA VAL A 196 -6.40 -14.67 5.56
C VAL A 196 -6.10 -15.08 4.13
N PHE A 197 -7.14 -15.34 3.34
CA PHE A 197 -6.97 -15.37 1.89
C PHE A 197 -7.06 -13.92 1.40
N LEU A 198 -5.97 -13.41 0.86
CA LEU A 198 -5.85 -12.04 0.38
C LEU A 198 -5.92 -12.01 -1.14
N LEU A 199 -6.70 -11.07 -1.65
CA LEU A 199 -6.70 -10.68 -3.05
C LEU A 199 -6.23 -9.22 -3.13
N VAL A 200 -5.17 -9.00 -3.89
CA VAL A 200 -4.69 -7.68 -4.28
C VAL A 200 -4.88 -7.62 -5.79
N LEU A 201 -5.82 -6.81 -6.27
CA LEU A 201 -6.17 -6.78 -7.69
C LEU A 201 -5.83 -5.41 -8.30
N PRO A 202 -4.56 -5.19 -8.67
CA PRO A 202 -4.18 -3.95 -9.35
C PRO A 202 -4.87 -3.88 -10.71
N ILE A 203 -5.34 -2.69 -11.09
CA ILE A 203 -5.84 -2.47 -12.45
C ILE A 203 -4.69 -2.73 -13.42
N LYS A 204 -4.91 -3.59 -14.41
CA LYS A 204 -3.90 -3.92 -15.40
C LYS A 204 -3.83 -2.82 -16.47
N GLY A 205 -2.67 -2.24 -16.64
CA GLY A 205 -2.38 -1.26 -17.69
C GLY A 205 -0.96 -1.45 -18.19
N GLU A 206 -0.76 -1.34 -19.49
CA GLU A 206 0.54 -1.54 -20.13
C GLU A 206 1.61 -0.61 -19.55
N GLY A 207 2.71 -1.19 -19.10
CA GLY A 207 3.86 -0.47 -18.53
C GLY A 207 3.62 0.20 -17.18
N LEU A 208 2.49 -0.07 -16.51
CA LEU A 208 2.21 0.50 -15.19
C LEU A 208 3.01 -0.24 -14.11
N SER A 209 3.83 0.50 -13.40
CA SER A 209 4.60 -0.02 -12.27
C SER A 209 3.98 0.35 -10.90
N LEU A 210 2.91 1.12 -10.92
CA LEU A 210 2.23 1.60 -9.72
C LEU A 210 0.77 1.95 -10.04
N ILE A 211 -0.18 1.35 -9.31
CA ILE A 211 -1.60 1.63 -9.52
C ILE A 211 -2.45 1.29 -8.31
N HIS A 212 -3.59 1.98 -8.20
CA HIS A 212 -4.65 1.71 -7.24
C HIS A 212 -5.16 0.26 -7.38
N ILE A 213 -5.56 -0.32 -6.26
CA ILE A 213 -6.14 -1.67 -6.19
C ILE A 213 -7.65 -1.55 -6.29
N SER A 214 -8.23 -2.26 -7.27
CA SER A 214 -9.67 -2.51 -7.30
C SER A 214 -9.99 -3.75 -6.49
N GLU A 215 -11.09 -3.72 -5.76
CA GLU A 215 -11.64 -4.91 -5.10
C GLU A 215 -12.74 -5.54 -5.95
N PRO A 216 -12.93 -6.87 -5.86
CA PRO A 216 -14.02 -7.55 -6.54
C PRO A 216 -15.37 -7.22 -5.94
#